data_5ac8d951981ed9d2216e943c65460d67
#
_entry.id   5ac8d951981ed9d2216e943c65460d67
#
_cell.length_a   1.000
_cell.length_b   1.000
_cell.length_c   1.000
_cell.angle_alpha   90.00
_cell.angle_beta   90.00
_cell.angle_gamma   90.00
#
_symmetry.space_group_name_H-M   'P 1'
#
loop_
_entity.id
_entity.type
_entity.pdbx_description
1 polymer ?
#
loop_
_entity_poly.entity_id
_entity_poly.type
_entity_poly.pdbx_seq_one_letter_code
_entity_poly.pdbx_strand_id
1 'polypeptide(L)'
;MRAQTLDAFQVIADPSRRQILMMLSKDSMTINSIAENFDMSRPAISKHIKIMYNAGFISITGIGRERHCVLKQDGFNELQDFINYFDKFWTSKLSKLQSILNNKSKQ
;
A
#
# COMPACT_ATOMS: atom_id res chain seq x y z
N MET A 1 -7.44 26.73 -4.11
CA MET A 1 -6.97 25.85 -3.02
C MET A 1 -6.45 24.54 -3.61
N ARG A 2 -5.25 24.18 -3.28
CA ARG A 2 -4.67 22.94 -3.80
C ARG A 2 -5.20 21.76 -3.02
N ALA A 3 -5.64 20.72 -3.75
CA ALA A 3 -5.92 19.46 -3.13
C ALA A 3 -4.60 18.90 -2.59
N GLN A 4 -4.57 18.58 -1.30
CA GLN A 4 -3.38 17.96 -0.72
C GLN A 4 -3.31 16.50 -1.14
N THR A 5 -2.17 16.10 -1.68
CA THR A 5 -1.91 14.70 -1.96
C THR A 5 -1.58 14.00 -0.64
N LEU A 6 -2.25 12.91 -0.34
CA LEU A 6 -1.96 12.13 0.84
C LEU A 6 -0.63 11.41 0.67
N ASP A 7 0.12 11.26 1.77
CA ASP A 7 1.33 10.45 1.72
C ASP A 7 0.98 8.95 1.75
N ALA A 8 1.98 8.10 1.57
CA ALA A 8 1.77 6.66 1.48
C ALA A 8 1.09 6.09 2.73
N PHE A 9 1.45 6.58 3.90
CA PHE A 9 0.88 6.09 5.16
C PHE A 9 -0.58 6.48 5.29
N GLN A 10 -0.92 7.69 4.89
CA GLN A 10 -2.29 8.17 4.90
C GLN A 10 -3.17 7.38 3.92
N VAL A 11 -2.62 7.02 2.77
CA VAL A 11 -3.35 6.21 1.79
C VAL A 11 -3.73 4.86 2.39
N ILE A 12 -2.77 4.15 2.97
CA ILE A 12 -3.03 2.82 3.51
C ILE A 12 -3.70 2.84 4.88
N ALA A 13 -3.91 4.01 5.47
CA ALA A 13 -4.64 4.10 6.73
C ALA A 13 -6.12 3.74 6.57
N ASP A 14 -6.67 3.87 5.39
CA ASP A 14 -8.08 3.56 5.13
C ASP A 14 -8.26 2.09 4.77
N PRO A 15 -9.14 1.36 5.49
CA PRO A 15 -9.33 -0.07 5.22
C PRO A 15 -9.88 -0.37 3.83
N SER A 16 -10.75 0.49 3.29
CA SER A 16 -11.30 0.29 1.95
C SER A 16 -10.21 0.39 0.89
N ARG A 17 -9.31 1.36 1.04
CA ARG A 17 -8.20 1.49 0.11
C ARG A 17 -7.26 0.29 0.17
N ARG A 18 -6.97 -0.21 1.39
CA ARG A 18 -6.17 -1.43 1.53
C ARG A 18 -6.81 -2.61 0.81
N GLN A 19 -8.14 -2.74 0.93
CA GLN A 19 -8.86 -3.83 0.26
C GLN A 19 -8.75 -3.70 -1.26
N ILE A 20 -8.89 -2.49 -1.80
CA ILE A 20 -8.74 -2.25 -3.24
C ILE A 20 -7.35 -2.67 -3.71
N LEU A 21 -6.31 -2.27 -2.98
CA LEU A 21 -4.94 -2.64 -3.33
C LEU A 21 -4.75 -4.16 -3.34
N MET A 22 -5.32 -4.84 -2.37
CA MET A 22 -5.25 -6.31 -2.32
C MET A 22 -5.97 -6.95 -3.50
N MET A 23 -7.11 -6.40 -3.90
CA MET A 23 -7.83 -6.87 -5.08
C MET A 23 -6.99 -6.68 -6.35
N LEU A 24 -6.37 -5.52 -6.48
CA LEU A 24 -5.54 -5.20 -7.65
C LEU A 24 -4.24 -6.00 -7.70
N SER A 25 -3.79 -6.55 -6.58
CA SER A 25 -2.61 -7.42 -6.57
C SER A 25 -2.87 -8.73 -7.32
N LYS A 26 -4.13 -9.10 -7.50
CA LYS A 26 -4.50 -10.33 -8.20
C LYS A 26 -4.72 -10.12 -9.70
N ASP A 27 -5.27 -8.96 -10.07
CA ASP A 27 -5.52 -8.62 -11.47
C ASP A 27 -5.88 -7.15 -11.58
N SER A 28 -5.70 -6.58 -12.76
CA SER A 28 -6.21 -5.25 -13.05
C SER A 28 -7.74 -5.28 -13.05
N MET A 29 -8.36 -4.16 -12.67
CA MET A 29 -9.82 -4.08 -12.57
C MET A 29 -10.30 -2.70 -13.02
N THR A 30 -11.48 -2.67 -13.61
CA THR A 30 -12.15 -1.39 -13.89
C THR A 30 -12.72 -0.82 -12.60
N ILE A 31 -12.98 0.48 -12.60
CA ILE A 31 -13.59 1.13 -11.42
C ILE A 31 -14.95 0.49 -11.12
N ASN A 32 -15.72 0.16 -12.14
CA ASN A 32 -17.02 -0.49 -11.95
C ASN A 32 -16.88 -1.87 -11.29
N SER A 33 -15.90 -2.67 -11.73
CA SER A 33 -15.63 -3.97 -11.12
C SER A 33 -15.22 -3.84 -9.67
N ILE A 34 -14.39 -2.85 -9.37
CA ILE A 34 -14.00 -2.57 -7.97
C ILE A 34 -15.24 -2.21 -7.15
N ALA A 35 -16.07 -1.30 -7.67
CA ALA A 35 -17.24 -0.81 -6.95
C ALA A 35 -18.24 -1.92 -6.61
N GLU A 36 -18.33 -2.96 -7.44
CA GLU A 36 -19.20 -4.09 -7.20
C GLU A 36 -18.91 -4.85 -5.91
N ASN A 37 -17.68 -4.72 -5.41
CA ASN A 37 -17.22 -5.42 -4.21
C ASN A 37 -17.40 -4.59 -2.93
N PHE A 38 -17.99 -3.42 -3.02
CA PHE A 38 -18.15 -2.53 -1.87
C PHE A 38 -19.59 -2.07 -1.73
N ASP A 39 -19.98 -1.85 -0.49
CA ASP A 39 -21.26 -1.24 -0.17
C ASP A 39 -21.09 0.28 -0.08
N MET A 40 -20.59 0.85 -1.16
CA MET A 40 -20.31 2.28 -1.29
C MET A 40 -20.80 2.77 -2.64
N SER A 41 -21.07 4.07 -2.73
CA SER A 41 -21.44 4.68 -4.01
C SER A 41 -20.25 4.65 -4.98
N ARG A 42 -20.54 4.66 -6.25
CA ARG A 42 -19.54 4.73 -7.32
C ARG A 42 -18.65 5.98 -7.18
N PRO A 43 -19.21 7.18 -6.89
CA PRO A 43 -18.38 8.36 -6.64
C PRO A 43 -17.42 8.21 -5.46
N ALA A 44 -17.83 7.51 -4.39
CA ALA A 44 -16.95 7.27 -3.24
C ALA A 44 -15.77 6.38 -3.65
N ILE A 45 -16.02 5.34 -4.42
CA ILE A 45 -14.95 4.47 -4.95
C ILE A 45 -14.02 5.27 -5.87
N SER A 46 -14.58 6.09 -6.76
CA SER A 46 -13.78 6.93 -7.65
C SER A 46 -12.86 7.87 -6.88
N LYS A 47 -13.32 8.39 -5.75
CA LYS A 47 -12.51 9.26 -4.89
C LYS A 47 -11.33 8.48 -4.30
N HIS A 48 -11.56 7.27 -3.82
CA HIS A 48 -10.48 6.40 -3.32
C HIS A 48 -9.45 6.12 -4.41
N ILE A 49 -9.93 5.81 -5.61
CA ILE A 49 -9.06 5.54 -6.77
C ILE A 49 -8.19 6.75 -7.09
N LYS A 50 -8.78 7.95 -7.08
CA LYS A 50 -8.04 9.18 -7.36
C LYS A 50 -6.96 9.43 -6.33
N ILE A 51 -7.26 9.21 -5.05
CA ILE A 51 -6.29 9.36 -3.96
C ILE A 51 -5.11 8.41 -4.19
N MET A 52 -5.38 7.15 -4.49
CA MET A 52 -4.34 6.14 -4.72
C MET A 52 -3.54 6.43 -5.99
N TYR A 53 -4.20 6.90 -7.03
CA TYR A 53 -3.54 7.30 -8.27
C TYR A 53 -2.56 8.46 -8.02
N ASN A 54 -3.01 9.49 -7.31
CA ASN A 54 -2.19 10.67 -7.04
C ASN A 54 -0.99 10.33 -6.15
N ALA A 55 -1.11 9.34 -5.29
CA ALA A 55 -0.03 8.92 -4.39
C ALA A 55 0.89 7.85 -5.01
N GLY A 56 0.64 7.45 -6.25
CA GLY A 56 1.52 6.52 -6.96
C GLY A 56 1.31 5.05 -6.64
N PHE A 57 0.16 4.68 -6.07
CA PHE A 57 -0.15 3.27 -5.77
C PHE A 57 -0.76 2.54 -6.94
N ILE A 58 -1.37 3.26 -7.86
CA ILE A 58 -1.99 2.67 -9.04
C ILE A 58 -1.72 3.54 -10.27
N SER A 59 -1.75 2.90 -11.43
CA SER A 59 -1.82 3.57 -12.71
C SER A 59 -3.16 3.22 -13.35
N ILE A 60 -3.56 4.01 -14.35
CA ILE A 60 -4.80 3.76 -15.08
C ILE A 60 -4.44 3.55 -16.54
N THR A 61 -4.81 2.39 -17.07
CA THR A 61 -4.49 1.99 -18.44
C THR A 61 -5.78 1.79 -19.22
N GLY A 62 -5.84 2.37 -20.41
CA GLY A 62 -6.96 2.13 -21.31
C GLY A 62 -6.82 0.79 -22.00
N ILE A 63 -7.84 -0.03 -21.90
CA ILE A 63 -7.92 -1.30 -22.62
C ILE A 63 -9.25 -1.31 -23.35
N GLY A 64 -9.22 -1.13 -24.69
CA GLY A 64 -10.41 -0.94 -25.47
C GLY A 64 -11.13 0.35 -25.04
N ARG A 65 -12.39 0.24 -24.65
CA ARG A 65 -13.20 1.37 -24.18
C ARG A 65 -13.17 1.52 -22.64
N GLU A 66 -12.45 0.63 -21.97
CA GLU A 66 -12.46 0.59 -20.53
C GLU A 66 -11.16 1.14 -19.96
N ARG A 67 -11.24 1.69 -18.76
CA ARG A 67 -10.09 2.11 -17.98
C ARG A 67 -9.86 1.13 -16.86
N HIS A 68 -8.68 0.53 -16.84
CA HIS A 68 -8.28 -0.44 -15.85
C HIS A 68 -7.31 0.16 -14.85
N CYS A 69 -7.57 -0.07 -13.58
CA CYS A 69 -6.65 0.26 -12.50
C CYS A 69 -5.63 -0.86 -12.37
N VAL A 70 -4.37 -0.49 -12.34
CA VAL A 70 -3.26 -1.45 -12.25
C VAL A 70 -2.39 -1.05 -11.07
N LEU A 71 -1.99 -2.02 -10.27
CA LEU A 71 -1.12 -1.79 -9.12
C LEU A 71 0.22 -1.23 -9.58
N LYS A 72 0.73 -0.23 -8.86
CA LYS A 72 2.00 0.43 -9.16
C LYS A 72 2.88 0.40 -7.93
N GLN A 73 4.16 0.14 -8.12
CA GLN A 73 5.09 0.00 -7.00
C GLN A 73 5.46 1.31 -6.33
N ASP A 74 5.41 2.43 -7.07
CA ASP A 74 5.93 3.72 -6.59
C ASP A 74 5.42 4.11 -5.20
N GLY A 75 4.11 3.98 -4.98
CA GLY A 75 3.52 4.35 -3.70
C GLY A 75 3.97 3.47 -2.55
N PHE A 76 4.37 2.23 -2.84
CA PHE A 76 4.83 1.30 -1.82
C PHE A 76 6.29 1.50 -1.41
N ASN A 77 7.07 2.24 -2.20
CA ASN A 77 8.50 2.43 -1.92
C ASN A 77 8.74 3.14 -0.59
N GLU A 78 7.95 4.17 -0.30
CA GLU A 78 8.07 4.89 0.98
C GLU A 78 7.76 3.98 2.16
N LEU A 79 6.74 3.14 2.01
CA LEU A 79 6.37 2.17 3.04
C LEU A 79 7.49 1.14 3.24
N GLN A 80 8.08 0.67 2.14
CA GLN A 80 9.16 -0.30 2.19
C GLN A 80 10.40 0.29 2.87
N ASP A 81 10.73 1.55 2.56
CA ASP A 81 11.87 2.23 3.19
C ASP A 81 11.66 2.35 4.70
N PHE A 82 10.46 2.69 5.13
CA PHE A 82 10.11 2.78 6.54
C PHE A 82 10.27 1.43 7.24
N ILE A 83 9.74 0.37 6.64
CA ILE A 83 9.86 -0.99 7.17
C ILE A 83 11.33 -1.41 7.22
N ASN A 84 12.09 -1.13 6.17
CA ASN A 84 13.51 -1.46 6.10
C ASN A 84 14.32 -0.81 7.21
N TYR A 85 13.99 0.43 7.54
CA TYR A 85 14.64 1.13 8.65
C TYR A 85 14.48 0.35 9.95
N PHE A 86 13.27 -0.11 10.24
CA PHE A 86 12.99 -0.85 11.46
C PHE A 86 13.47 -2.30 11.40
N ASP A 87 13.52 -2.90 10.23
CA ASP A 87 14.12 -4.22 10.07
C ASP A 87 15.58 -4.21 10.52
N LYS A 88 16.33 -3.21 10.13
CA LYS A 88 17.72 -3.07 10.55
C LYS A 88 17.83 -2.85 12.05
N PHE A 89 16.96 -2.01 12.59
CA PHE A 89 16.91 -1.74 14.04
C PHE A 89 16.68 -3.03 14.82
N TRP A 90 15.68 -3.79 14.45
CA TRP A 90 15.32 -5.02 15.14
C TRP A 90 16.38 -6.10 14.96
N THR A 91 16.96 -6.22 13.77
CA THR A 91 18.04 -7.17 13.52
C THR A 91 19.23 -6.90 14.45
N SER A 92 19.61 -5.63 14.60
CA SER A 92 20.68 -5.23 15.50
C SER A 92 20.37 -5.56 16.95
N LYS A 93 19.15 -5.26 17.39
CA LYS A 93 18.71 -5.55 18.75
C LYS A 93 18.67 -7.04 19.04
N LEU A 94 18.17 -7.83 18.11
CA LEU A 94 18.08 -9.28 18.26
C LEU A 94 19.49 -9.89 18.27
N SER A 95 20.41 -9.37 17.47
CA SER A 95 21.80 -9.81 17.49
C SER A 95 22.45 -9.56 18.83
N LYS A 96 22.21 -8.40 19.44
CA LYS A 96 22.72 -8.08 20.77
C LYS A 96 22.19 -9.04 21.83
N LEU A 97 20.88 -9.28 21.77
CA LEU A 97 20.25 -10.22 22.71
C LEU A 97 20.82 -11.61 22.55
N GLN A 98 21.00 -12.07 21.32
CA GLN A 98 21.57 -13.37 21.00
C GLN A 98 23.00 -13.49 21.59
N SER A 99 23.82 -12.45 21.44
CA SER A 99 25.17 -12.43 21.99
C SER A 99 25.17 -12.55 23.51
N ILE A 100 24.27 -11.84 24.18
CA ILE A 100 24.13 -11.90 25.64
C ILE A 100 23.74 -13.32 26.07
N LEU A 101 22.78 -13.92 25.40
CA LEU A 101 22.33 -15.28 25.71
C LEU A 101 23.45 -16.31 25.48
N ASN A 102 24.18 -16.17 24.38
CA ASN A 102 25.29 -17.06 24.06
C ASN A 102 26.41 -16.95 25.11
N ASN A 103 26.72 -15.75 25.57
CA ASN A 103 27.73 -15.55 26.63
C ASN A 103 27.30 -16.18 27.94
N LYS A 104 26.04 -16.12 28.29
CA LYS A 104 25.51 -16.77 29.49
C LYS A 104 25.54 -18.28 29.36
N SER A 105 25.29 -18.82 28.17
CA SER A 105 25.31 -20.25 27.92
C SER A 105 26.70 -20.88 28.08
N LYS A 106 27.74 -20.07 27.91
CA LYS A 106 29.12 -20.56 28.00
C LYS A 106 29.70 -20.62 29.40
N GLN A 107 28.97 -20.18 30.40
CA GLN A 107 29.43 -20.23 31.81
C GLN A 107 29.28 -21.60 32.41
#